data_e64636c57830e8bbc3c9b6f70934424d
#
_entry.id   e64636c57830e8bbc3c9b6f70934424d
#
_cell.length_a   1.000
_cell.length_b   1.000
_cell.length_c   1.000
_cell.angle_alpha   90.00
_cell.angle_beta   90.00
_cell.angle_gamma   90.00
#
_symmetry.space_group_name_H-M   'P 1'
#
loop_
_entity.id
_entity.type
_entity.pdbx_description
1 polymer ?
#
loop_
_entity_poly.entity_id
_entity_poly.type
_entity_poly.pdbx_seq_one_letter_code
_entity_poly.pdbx_strand_id
1 'polypeptide(L)'
;MPTLSFNVISRQRAPATVDVEIQRVVIAGWAGRDPAAIQAHIDELAALGVAPPSTTPCFYRVSAALLTQAPAIGVLGARSGGEIECVLVDSPAGTLVTVGSDHTDREVEAYGVAVSKQVCAKPLGHDAWLYADVADHWDAIEMRSWLISRDSERTAYQHGEVNGLLAPEVLWQRFDGCRTMPARGAMYGGTVAVHGPIAAMGDGDAFEMELHDPVLGRSLRHRYAVEVLPIVA
;
A
#
# COMPACT_ATOMS: atom_id res chain seq x y z
N MET A 1 16.49 8.69 -9.36
CA MET A 1 15.18 8.05 -9.11
C MET A 1 15.43 6.64 -8.69
N PRO A 2 14.62 6.04 -7.81
CA PRO A 2 14.88 4.67 -7.39
C PRO A 2 14.66 3.70 -8.55
N THR A 3 15.56 2.73 -8.66
CA THR A 3 15.37 1.53 -9.46
C THR A 3 15.08 0.39 -8.48
N LEU A 4 13.96 -0.27 -8.66
CA LEU A 4 13.54 -1.40 -7.86
C LEU A 4 13.57 -2.67 -8.70
N SER A 5 13.98 -3.78 -8.08
CA SER A 5 14.07 -5.09 -8.75
C SER A 5 12.91 -5.97 -8.32
N PHE A 6 12.15 -6.49 -9.27
CA PHE A 6 11.01 -7.37 -9.03
C PHE A 6 11.26 -8.76 -9.61
N ASN A 7 11.02 -9.78 -8.81
CA ASN A 7 10.93 -11.16 -9.25
C ASN A 7 9.51 -11.39 -9.81
N VAL A 8 9.37 -11.40 -11.11
CA VAL A 8 8.07 -11.54 -11.78
C VAL A 8 7.67 -13.00 -11.86
N ILE A 9 6.57 -13.34 -11.21
CA ILE A 9 5.96 -14.67 -11.18
C ILE A 9 4.75 -14.66 -12.11
N SER A 10 4.85 -15.33 -13.25
CA SER A 10 3.80 -15.39 -14.27
C SER A 10 3.31 -16.81 -14.49
N ARG A 11 2.04 -16.95 -14.92
CA ARG A 11 1.47 -18.24 -15.34
C ARG A 11 2.02 -18.72 -16.68
N GLN A 12 2.41 -17.79 -17.54
CA GLN A 12 2.70 -18.06 -18.95
C GLN A 12 4.18 -17.92 -19.30
N ARG A 13 4.99 -17.41 -18.38
CA ARG A 13 6.41 -17.13 -18.61
C ARG A 13 7.26 -17.71 -17.48
N ALA A 14 8.47 -18.07 -17.79
CA ALA A 14 9.44 -18.41 -16.76
C ALA A 14 9.66 -17.22 -15.81
N PRO A 15 9.91 -17.46 -14.52
CA PRO A 15 10.25 -16.39 -13.59
C PRO A 15 11.43 -15.56 -14.11
N ALA A 16 11.33 -14.25 -13.98
CA ALA A 16 12.35 -13.31 -14.43
C ALA A 16 12.47 -12.15 -13.45
N THR A 17 13.67 -11.62 -13.29
CA THR A 17 13.88 -10.39 -12.54
C THR A 17 13.80 -9.21 -13.51
N VAL A 18 13.05 -8.17 -13.13
CA VAL A 18 12.84 -6.96 -13.92
C VAL A 18 13.20 -5.74 -13.07
N ASP A 19 14.13 -4.95 -13.57
CA ASP A 19 14.48 -3.67 -12.96
C ASP A 19 13.56 -2.56 -13.49
N VAL A 20 12.97 -1.80 -12.57
CA VAL A 20 11.99 -0.76 -12.89
C VAL A 20 12.42 0.57 -12.29
N GLU A 21 12.65 1.57 -13.13
CA GLU A 21 12.83 2.96 -12.69
C GLU A 21 11.48 3.62 -12.47
N ILE A 22 11.18 4.00 -11.23
CA ILE A 22 9.91 4.62 -10.86
C ILE A 22 10.11 6.13 -10.67
N GLN A 23 9.30 6.92 -11.38
CA GLN A 23 9.35 8.38 -11.34
C GLN A 23 8.16 9.01 -10.64
N ARG A 24 7.04 8.29 -10.58
CA ARG A 24 5.77 8.79 -10.07
C ARG A 24 5.17 7.79 -9.10
N VAL A 25 4.84 8.26 -7.89
CA VAL A 25 4.12 7.47 -6.90
C VAL A 25 2.81 8.14 -6.56
N VAL A 26 1.75 7.37 -6.59
CA VAL A 26 0.38 7.79 -6.32
C VAL A 26 -0.20 6.86 -5.26
N ILE A 27 -0.88 7.41 -4.27
CA ILE A 27 -1.62 6.66 -3.26
C ILE A 27 -3.09 7.01 -3.43
N ALA A 28 -3.91 6.00 -3.76
CA ALA A 28 -5.34 6.16 -3.90
C ALA A 28 -6.02 6.03 -2.54
N GLY A 29 -6.18 7.13 -1.85
CA GLY A 29 -6.98 7.19 -0.62
C GLY A 29 -8.47 7.25 -0.92
N TRP A 30 -9.31 6.79 0.01
CA TRP A 30 -10.78 6.81 -0.11
C TRP A 30 -11.26 6.05 -1.35
N ALA A 31 -10.57 4.96 -1.66
CA ALA A 31 -10.74 4.18 -2.88
C ALA A 31 -11.78 3.04 -2.75
N GLY A 32 -12.66 3.09 -1.76
CA GLY A 32 -13.74 2.12 -1.59
C GLY A 32 -14.75 2.15 -2.75
N ARG A 33 -15.46 1.04 -2.98
CA ARG A 33 -16.54 0.96 -3.96
C ARG A 33 -17.88 1.45 -3.42
N ASP A 34 -18.09 1.34 -2.11
CA ASP A 34 -19.34 1.78 -1.46
C ASP A 34 -19.25 3.24 -1.01
N PRO A 35 -19.97 4.17 -1.67
CA PRO A 35 -19.96 5.58 -1.30
C PRO A 35 -20.49 5.85 0.13
N ALA A 36 -21.42 5.02 0.63
CA ALA A 36 -21.96 5.20 1.97
C ALA A 36 -20.92 4.81 3.04
N ALA A 37 -20.19 3.73 2.82
CA ALA A 37 -19.09 3.33 3.71
C ALA A 37 -17.96 4.35 3.69
N ILE A 38 -17.63 4.93 2.52
CA ILE A 38 -16.64 6.01 2.41
C ILE A 38 -17.10 7.23 3.22
N GLN A 39 -18.35 7.67 3.06
CA GLN A 39 -18.86 8.82 3.77
C GLN A 39 -18.86 8.61 5.29
N ALA A 40 -19.28 7.43 5.77
CA ALA A 40 -19.23 7.09 7.18
C ALA A 40 -17.80 7.19 7.76
N HIS A 41 -16.81 6.68 7.00
CA HIS A 41 -15.41 6.76 7.40
C HIS A 41 -14.86 8.21 7.37
N ILE A 42 -15.28 9.04 6.41
CA ILE A 42 -14.97 10.47 6.40
C ILE A 42 -15.50 11.15 7.66
N ASP A 43 -16.74 10.87 8.04
CA ASP A 43 -17.39 11.46 9.20
C ASP A 43 -16.70 11.03 10.51
N GLU A 44 -16.29 9.75 10.62
CA GLU A 44 -15.52 9.24 11.76
C GLU A 44 -14.18 9.96 11.92
N LEU A 45 -13.42 10.12 10.82
CA LEU A 45 -12.12 10.81 10.88
C LEU A 45 -12.28 12.32 11.08
N ALA A 46 -13.34 12.94 10.55
CA ALA A 46 -13.65 14.33 10.83
C ALA A 46 -13.90 14.58 12.32
N ALA A 47 -14.56 13.64 13.01
CA ALA A 47 -14.75 13.71 14.47
C ALA A 47 -13.40 13.63 15.24
N LEU A 48 -12.35 13.07 14.65
CA LEU A 48 -10.99 13.04 15.19
C LEU A 48 -10.12 14.23 14.74
N GLY A 49 -10.70 15.19 14.00
CA GLY A 49 -10.01 16.40 13.53
C GLY A 49 -9.27 16.25 12.19
N VAL A 50 -9.45 15.14 11.48
CA VAL A 50 -8.90 14.96 10.14
C VAL A 50 -9.80 15.67 9.11
N ALA A 51 -9.21 16.54 8.28
CA ALA A 51 -9.95 17.23 7.23
C ALA A 51 -10.49 16.25 6.17
N PRO A 52 -11.73 16.42 5.69
CA PRO A 52 -12.29 15.56 4.66
C PRO A 52 -11.49 15.67 3.34
N PRO A 53 -11.46 14.60 2.53
CA PRO A 53 -10.80 14.65 1.22
C PRO A 53 -11.52 15.59 0.26
N SER A 54 -10.80 16.22 -0.66
CA SER A 54 -11.37 17.09 -1.70
C SER A 54 -12.20 16.33 -2.74
N THR A 55 -11.90 15.05 -2.94
CA THR A 55 -12.57 14.12 -3.87
C THR A 55 -12.50 12.70 -3.36
N THR A 56 -13.39 11.81 -3.83
CA THR A 56 -13.32 10.36 -3.60
C THR A 56 -13.34 9.61 -4.92
N PRO A 57 -12.27 8.84 -5.27
CA PRO A 57 -11.01 8.73 -4.54
C PRO A 57 -10.19 10.02 -4.55
N CYS A 58 -9.30 10.16 -3.56
CA CYS A 58 -8.32 11.22 -3.49
C CYS A 58 -6.93 10.67 -3.81
N PHE A 59 -6.20 11.30 -4.75
CA PHE A 59 -4.91 10.81 -5.21
C PHE A 59 -3.76 11.61 -4.60
N TYR A 60 -3.13 11.06 -3.58
CA TYR A 60 -1.97 11.67 -2.95
C TYR A 60 -0.72 11.37 -3.74
N ARG A 61 0.07 12.41 -4.04
CA ARG A 61 1.36 12.31 -4.72
C ARG A 61 2.47 12.37 -3.68
N VAL A 62 3.31 11.35 -3.66
CA VAL A 62 4.50 11.29 -2.81
C VAL A 62 5.77 11.11 -3.63
N SER A 63 6.91 11.43 -3.03
CA SER A 63 8.21 11.27 -3.69
C SER A 63 8.50 9.80 -3.99
N ALA A 64 8.98 9.51 -5.20
CA ALA A 64 9.43 8.17 -5.55
C ALA A 64 10.63 7.70 -4.70
N ALA A 65 11.39 8.63 -4.12
CA ALA A 65 12.50 8.30 -3.22
C ALA A 65 12.05 7.62 -1.91
N LEU A 66 10.75 7.64 -1.59
CA LEU A 66 10.19 6.95 -0.42
C LEU A 66 9.99 5.45 -0.65
N LEU A 67 9.96 5.00 -1.91
CA LEU A 67 9.83 3.57 -2.21
C LEU A 67 11.05 2.80 -1.72
N THR A 68 10.81 1.69 -1.05
CA THR A 68 11.88 0.84 -0.55
C THR A 68 11.46 -0.64 -0.51
N GLN A 69 12.41 -1.51 -0.79
CA GLN A 69 12.31 -2.96 -0.60
C GLN A 69 13.17 -3.42 0.59
N ALA A 70 13.65 -2.47 1.39
CA ALA A 70 14.48 -2.76 2.55
C ALA A 70 13.70 -3.53 3.63
N PRO A 71 14.39 -4.38 4.43
CA PRO A 71 13.79 -5.12 5.53
C PRO A 71 13.49 -4.24 6.76
N ALA A 72 13.87 -2.97 6.75
CA ALA A 72 13.59 -2.01 7.81
C ALA A 72 13.43 -0.60 7.27
N ILE A 73 12.66 0.23 7.98
CA ILE A 73 12.47 1.66 7.71
C ILE A 73 12.69 2.47 8.97
N GLY A 74 13.30 3.66 8.82
CA GLY A 74 13.35 4.66 9.88
C GLY A 74 12.07 5.50 9.88
N VAL A 75 11.50 5.75 11.09
CA VAL A 75 10.35 6.64 11.30
C VAL A 75 10.65 7.63 12.41
N LEU A 76 10.09 8.83 12.33
CA LEU A 76 10.29 9.85 13.35
C LEU A 76 9.26 9.67 14.46
N GLY A 77 9.72 9.30 15.68
CA GLY A 77 8.83 8.98 16.80
C GLY A 77 8.04 7.67 16.58
N ALA A 78 7.28 7.26 17.60
CA ALA A 78 6.57 5.98 17.63
C ALA A 78 5.07 6.16 17.36
N ARG A 79 4.69 6.97 16.37
CA ARG A 79 3.28 7.29 16.06
C ARG A 79 2.86 6.89 14.64
N SER A 80 3.68 6.10 13.97
CA SER A 80 3.40 5.64 12.61
C SER A 80 2.93 4.19 12.59
N GLY A 81 2.26 3.79 11.51
CA GLY A 81 1.75 2.43 11.31
C GLY A 81 1.59 2.07 9.84
N GLY A 82 1.62 0.76 9.57
CA GLY A 82 1.46 0.22 8.22
C GLY A 82 -0.01 0.13 7.80
N GLU A 83 -0.23 0.21 6.49
CA GLU A 83 -1.49 -0.08 5.80
C GLU A 83 -1.17 -0.95 4.60
N ILE A 84 -1.64 -2.21 4.60
CA ILE A 84 -1.42 -3.10 3.46
C ILE A 84 -2.17 -2.61 2.24
N GLU A 85 -1.51 -2.63 1.08
CA GLU A 85 -2.12 -2.27 -0.20
C GLU A 85 -1.63 -3.16 -1.35
N CYS A 86 -2.48 -3.36 -2.35
CA CYS A 86 -2.02 -3.78 -3.67
C CYS A 86 -1.29 -2.61 -4.33
N VAL A 87 -0.06 -2.83 -4.76
CA VAL A 87 0.73 -1.83 -5.48
C VAL A 87 0.88 -2.24 -6.93
N LEU A 88 0.39 -1.38 -7.83
CA LEU A 88 0.52 -1.57 -9.27
C LEU A 88 1.74 -0.78 -9.76
N VAL A 89 2.57 -1.41 -10.58
CA VAL A 89 3.82 -0.82 -11.08
C VAL A 89 3.89 -0.97 -12.59
N ASP A 90 4.11 0.13 -13.30
CA ASP A 90 4.43 0.09 -14.74
C ASP A 90 5.83 -0.46 -14.96
N SER A 91 5.95 -1.48 -15.81
CA SER A 91 7.22 -2.14 -16.09
C SER A 91 7.35 -2.53 -17.56
N PRO A 92 8.59 -2.82 -18.03
CA PRO A 92 8.81 -3.36 -19.38
C PRO A 92 8.13 -4.71 -19.63
N ALA A 93 7.83 -5.48 -18.58
CA ALA A 93 7.14 -6.76 -18.68
C ALA A 93 5.62 -6.63 -18.77
N GLY A 94 5.08 -5.43 -18.55
CA GLY A 94 3.66 -5.11 -18.38
C GLY A 94 3.39 -4.57 -16.97
N THR A 95 2.12 -4.32 -16.65
CA THR A 95 1.76 -3.88 -15.28
C THR A 95 2.00 -5.01 -14.28
N LEU A 96 2.79 -4.73 -13.25
CA LEU A 96 3.05 -5.63 -12.13
C LEU A 96 2.10 -5.34 -10.97
N VAL A 97 1.81 -6.37 -10.18
CA VAL A 97 1.14 -6.28 -8.89
C VAL A 97 2.08 -6.79 -7.82
N THR A 98 2.36 -5.99 -6.81
CA THR A 98 3.11 -6.40 -5.62
C THR A 98 2.39 -5.98 -4.35
N VAL A 99 2.79 -6.54 -3.21
CA VAL A 99 2.30 -6.12 -1.89
C VAL A 99 3.10 -4.91 -1.41
N GLY A 100 2.44 -3.92 -0.84
CA GLY A 100 3.12 -2.77 -0.24
C GLY A 100 2.40 -2.24 0.99
N SER A 101 3.04 -1.29 1.64
CA SER A 101 2.48 -0.55 2.77
C SER A 101 2.49 0.95 2.51
N ASP A 102 1.32 1.58 2.59
CA ASP A 102 1.23 3.02 2.77
C ASP A 102 1.51 3.35 4.24
N HIS A 103 2.76 3.19 4.66
CA HIS A 103 3.16 3.52 6.03
C HIS A 103 2.93 5.00 6.30
N THR A 104 2.19 5.32 7.35
CA THR A 104 1.64 6.65 7.61
C THR A 104 1.92 7.08 9.05
N ASP A 105 2.33 8.33 9.25
CA ASP A 105 2.44 8.93 10.57
C ASP A 105 1.06 9.40 11.04
N ARG A 106 0.53 8.76 12.08
CA ARG A 106 -0.84 8.99 12.57
C ARG A 106 -1.03 10.30 13.30
N GLU A 107 0.03 10.84 13.90
CA GLU A 107 -0.02 12.14 14.53
C GLU A 107 -0.01 13.28 13.50
N VAL A 108 0.84 13.16 12.48
CA VAL A 108 0.90 14.10 11.36
C VAL A 108 -0.35 14.03 10.48
N GLU A 109 -1.08 12.92 10.49
CA GLU A 109 -2.32 12.76 9.71
C GLU A 109 -3.40 13.78 10.11
N ALA A 110 -3.50 14.12 11.40
CA ALA A 110 -4.38 15.19 11.88
C ALA A 110 -4.00 16.57 11.36
N TYR A 111 -2.70 16.80 11.07
CA TYR A 111 -2.24 18.03 10.43
C TYR A 111 -2.54 18.02 8.93
N GLY A 112 -2.35 16.90 8.25
CA GLY A 112 -2.65 16.76 6.84
C GLY A 112 -2.27 15.40 6.28
N VAL A 113 -3.25 14.72 5.68
CA VAL A 113 -3.09 13.36 5.15
C VAL A 113 -1.95 13.26 4.13
N ALA A 114 -1.83 14.22 3.21
CA ALA A 114 -0.74 14.21 2.22
C ALA A 114 0.65 14.32 2.88
N VAL A 115 0.77 15.10 3.96
CA VAL A 115 2.03 15.25 4.70
C VAL A 115 2.37 13.98 5.45
N SER A 116 1.40 13.36 6.13
CA SER A 116 1.61 12.12 6.89
C SER A 116 2.10 10.97 6.01
N LYS A 117 1.63 10.91 4.76
CA LYS A 117 2.08 9.93 3.78
C LYS A 117 3.48 10.26 3.23
N GLN A 118 3.79 11.55 3.06
CA GLN A 118 5.08 12.01 2.52
C GLN A 118 6.24 11.83 3.50
N VAL A 119 6.01 11.88 4.81
CA VAL A 119 7.09 11.78 5.82
C VAL A 119 7.53 10.35 6.11
N CYS A 120 6.82 9.35 5.61
CA CYS A 120 7.14 7.93 5.83
C CYS A 120 7.58 7.23 4.55
N ALA A 121 8.53 6.30 4.68
CA ALA A 121 8.88 5.38 3.60
C ALA A 121 7.66 4.56 3.14
N LYS A 122 7.70 4.05 1.90
CA LYS A 122 6.67 3.24 1.28
C LYS A 122 7.24 1.85 0.94
N PRO A 123 7.22 0.93 1.91
CA PRO A 123 7.74 -0.42 1.71
C PRO A 123 6.91 -1.20 0.69
N LEU A 124 7.58 -2.02 -0.12
CA LEU A 124 6.93 -2.94 -1.05
C LEU A 124 7.77 -4.21 -1.26
N GLY A 125 7.10 -5.29 -1.70
CA GLY A 125 7.71 -6.59 -1.89
C GLY A 125 8.66 -6.66 -3.10
N HIS A 126 9.53 -7.66 -3.06
CA HIS A 126 10.39 -8.02 -4.20
C HIS A 126 9.65 -8.87 -5.24
N ASP A 127 8.71 -9.72 -4.79
CA ASP A 127 7.95 -10.58 -5.68
C ASP A 127 6.75 -9.84 -6.24
N ALA A 128 6.44 -10.10 -7.51
CA ALA A 128 5.32 -9.48 -8.19
C ALA A 128 4.64 -10.45 -9.16
N TRP A 129 3.33 -10.31 -9.34
CA TRP A 129 2.59 -10.97 -10.43
C TRP A 129 2.46 -10.02 -11.62
N LEU A 130 2.25 -10.56 -12.82
CA LEU A 130 1.68 -9.77 -13.91
C LEU A 130 0.21 -9.48 -13.60
N TYR A 131 -0.22 -8.24 -13.73
CA TYR A 131 -1.63 -7.86 -13.56
C TYR A 131 -2.54 -8.67 -14.50
N ALA A 132 -2.09 -8.91 -15.73
CA ALA A 132 -2.82 -9.72 -16.70
C ALA A 132 -3.11 -11.17 -16.23
N ASP A 133 -2.33 -11.71 -15.30
CA ASP A 133 -2.55 -13.07 -14.76
C ASP A 133 -3.63 -13.10 -13.66
N VAL A 134 -4.00 -11.97 -13.09
CA VAL A 134 -4.95 -11.84 -11.97
C VAL A 134 -6.16 -10.97 -12.30
N ALA A 135 -6.16 -10.26 -13.41
CA ALA A 135 -7.21 -9.31 -13.78
C ALA A 135 -8.60 -9.96 -13.85
N ASP A 136 -8.72 -11.17 -14.38
CA ASP A 136 -10.00 -11.88 -14.53
C ASP A 136 -10.63 -12.29 -13.19
N HIS A 137 -9.83 -12.37 -12.14
CA HIS A 137 -10.27 -12.72 -10.79
C HIS A 137 -9.76 -11.74 -9.72
N TRP A 138 -9.49 -10.49 -10.14
CA TRP A 138 -8.97 -9.44 -9.28
C TRP A 138 -9.72 -9.33 -7.95
N ASP A 139 -11.04 -9.35 -8.01
CA ASP A 139 -11.92 -9.19 -6.85
C ASP A 139 -11.79 -10.31 -5.80
N ALA A 140 -11.19 -11.45 -6.15
CA ALA A 140 -10.94 -12.55 -5.23
C ALA A 140 -9.60 -12.44 -4.47
N ILE A 141 -8.72 -11.49 -4.84
CA ILE A 141 -7.45 -11.28 -4.13
C ILE A 141 -7.72 -10.85 -2.71
N GLU A 142 -7.05 -11.51 -1.77
CA GLU A 142 -7.14 -11.20 -0.35
C GLU A 142 -5.90 -10.41 0.10
N MET A 143 -6.13 -9.41 0.95
CA MET A 143 -5.11 -8.63 1.65
C MET A 143 -5.09 -9.03 3.12
N ARG A 144 -3.94 -9.39 3.63
CA ARG A 144 -3.73 -9.80 5.02
C ARG A 144 -2.50 -9.11 5.59
N SER A 145 -2.61 -8.55 6.80
CA SER A 145 -1.45 -8.01 7.48
C SER A 145 -1.42 -8.39 8.96
N TRP A 146 -0.22 -8.35 9.51
CA TRP A 146 0.04 -8.67 10.91
C TRP A 146 1.02 -7.66 11.48
N LEU A 147 0.77 -7.30 12.74
CA LEU A 147 1.76 -6.65 13.59
C LEU A 147 2.57 -7.71 14.29
N ILE A 148 3.87 -7.52 14.31
CA ILE A 148 4.80 -8.40 15.02
C ILE A 148 5.52 -7.54 16.04
N SER A 149 5.27 -7.78 17.31
CA SER A 149 5.94 -7.06 18.39
C SER A 149 7.44 -7.37 18.40
N ARG A 150 8.22 -6.51 19.06
CA ARG A 150 9.64 -6.74 19.32
C ARG A 150 9.91 -8.12 19.96
N ASP A 151 8.97 -8.62 20.77
CA ASP A 151 9.05 -9.94 21.41
C ASP A 151 8.56 -11.08 20.51
N SER A 152 8.34 -10.80 19.22
CA SER A 152 7.93 -11.76 18.16
C SER A 152 6.49 -12.28 18.32
N GLU A 153 5.64 -11.61 19.08
CA GLU A 153 4.20 -11.90 19.08
C GLU A 153 3.58 -11.40 17.77
N ARG A 154 2.88 -12.29 17.07
CA ARG A 154 2.24 -12.02 15.76
C ARG A 154 0.75 -11.88 15.94
N THR A 155 0.22 -10.69 15.72
CA THR A 155 -1.20 -10.34 15.86
C THR A 155 -1.80 -9.98 14.51
N ALA A 156 -2.93 -10.58 14.13
CA ALA A 156 -3.66 -10.19 12.91
C ALA A 156 -4.12 -8.75 13.01
N TYR A 157 -3.88 -7.96 11.94
CA TYR A 157 -4.17 -6.53 11.94
C TYR A 157 -5.18 -6.13 10.87
N GLN A 158 -5.01 -6.60 9.63
CA GLN A 158 -5.96 -6.36 8.55
C GLN A 158 -6.26 -7.66 7.82
N HIS A 159 -7.50 -7.83 7.38
CA HIS A 159 -7.91 -8.89 6.49
C HIS A 159 -9.15 -8.46 5.70
N GLY A 160 -9.10 -8.58 4.39
CA GLY A 160 -10.21 -8.29 3.51
C GLY A 160 -9.87 -8.65 2.07
N GLU A 161 -10.89 -8.60 1.22
CA GLU A 161 -10.76 -8.81 -0.21
C GLU A 161 -10.66 -7.45 -0.93
N VAL A 162 -9.97 -7.41 -2.07
CA VAL A 162 -9.87 -6.19 -2.89
C VAL A 162 -11.20 -5.79 -3.55
N ASN A 163 -12.21 -6.65 -3.52
CA ASN A 163 -13.55 -6.38 -4.08
C ASN A 163 -14.26 -5.19 -3.42
N GLY A 164 -13.87 -4.81 -2.21
CA GLY A 164 -14.34 -3.59 -1.55
C GLY A 164 -13.70 -2.30 -2.07
N LEU A 165 -12.63 -2.41 -2.88
CA LEU A 165 -11.87 -1.29 -3.43
C LEU A 165 -12.14 -1.12 -4.93
N LEU A 166 -11.93 0.09 -5.44
CA LEU A 166 -12.04 0.37 -6.88
C LEU A 166 -11.02 -0.47 -7.67
N ALA A 167 -11.48 -1.02 -8.79
CA ALA A 167 -10.60 -1.79 -9.68
C ALA A 167 -9.49 -0.90 -10.27
N PRO A 168 -8.32 -1.47 -10.61
CA PRO A 168 -7.17 -0.73 -11.14
C PRO A 168 -7.51 0.18 -12.31
N GLU A 169 -8.28 -0.29 -13.30
CA GLU A 169 -8.65 0.50 -14.47
C GLU A 169 -9.53 1.70 -14.11
N VAL A 170 -10.36 1.58 -13.08
CA VAL A 170 -11.18 2.69 -12.57
C VAL A 170 -10.29 3.72 -11.87
N LEU A 171 -9.31 3.28 -11.08
CA LEU A 171 -8.34 4.17 -10.44
C LEU A 171 -7.51 4.92 -11.49
N TRP A 172 -6.97 4.23 -12.51
CA TRP A 172 -6.19 4.87 -13.58
C TRP A 172 -7.04 5.88 -14.35
N GLN A 173 -8.25 5.51 -14.72
CA GLN A 173 -9.16 6.41 -15.43
C GLN A 173 -9.50 7.66 -14.61
N ARG A 174 -9.71 7.52 -13.30
CA ARG A 174 -10.00 8.65 -12.41
C ARG A 174 -8.78 9.51 -12.13
N PHE A 175 -7.58 8.92 -12.18
CA PHE A 175 -6.34 9.64 -11.89
C PHE A 175 -5.89 10.54 -13.07
N ASP A 176 -5.83 10.02 -14.28
CA ASP A 176 -5.30 10.73 -15.45
C ASP A 176 -6.11 10.59 -16.74
N GLY A 177 -7.30 10.00 -16.66
CA GLY A 177 -8.18 9.78 -17.82
C GLY A 177 -7.83 8.56 -18.66
N CYS A 178 -6.75 7.83 -18.34
CA CYS A 178 -6.32 6.63 -19.05
C CYS A 178 -6.86 5.35 -18.39
N ARG A 179 -6.98 4.27 -19.18
CA ARG A 179 -7.37 2.94 -18.66
C ARG A 179 -6.18 2.00 -18.49
N THR A 180 -4.99 2.55 -18.49
CA THR A 180 -3.72 1.81 -18.33
C THR A 180 -2.92 2.44 -17.22
N MET A 181 -2.02 1.64 -16.62
CA MET A 181 -1.10 2.13 -15.60
C MET A 181 -0.27 3.31 -16.14
N PRO A 182 -0.20 4.44 -15.40
CA PRO A 182 0.63 5.58 -15.79
C PRO A 182 2.09 5.19 -15.97
N ALA A 183 2.69 5.60 -17.09
CA ALA A 183 4.07 5.28 -17.42
C ALA A 183 5.06 5.67 -16.32
N ARG A 184 6.01 4.80 -16.03
CA ARG A 184 7.02 4.92 -14.97
C ARG A 184 6.40 5.20 -13.59
N GLY A 185 5.17 4.70 -13.37
CA GLY A 185 4.39 4.93 -12.17
C GLY A 185 4.37 3.73 -11.24
N ALA A 186 4.15 4.01 -9.95
CA ALA A 186 3.65 3.06 -8.97
C ALA A 186 2.37 3.65 -8.34
N MET A 187 1.32 2.84 -8.22
CA MET A 187 0.05 3.24 -7.62
C MET A 187 -0.33 2.29 -6.50
N TYR A 188 -0.48 2.81 -5.31
CA TYR A 188 -1.08 2.14 -4.17
C TYR A 188 -2.59 2.24 -4.31
N GLY A 189 -3.30 1.10 -4.22
CA GLY A 189 -4.69 0.96 -4.65
C GLY A 189 -5.73 1.12 -3.54
N GLY A 190 -5.31 1.49 -2.35
CA GLY A 190 -6.15 1.57 -1.16
C GLY A 190 -6.01 0.34 -0.25
N THR A 191 -6.46 0.50 0.98
CA THR A 191 -6.33 -0.50 2.05
C THR A 191 -7.69 -1.02 2.54
N VAL A 192 -7.66 -2.12 3.28
CA VAL A 192 -8.82 -2.69 3.96
C VAL A 192 -8.82 -2.32 5.44
N ALA A 193 -9.99 -2.40 6.09
CA ALA A 193 -10.15 -2.03 7.48
C ALA A 193 -9.23 -2.83 8.43
N VAL A 194 -8.84 -2.20 9.52
CA VAL A 194 -8.09 -2.83 10.60
C VAL A 194 -9.03 -3.61 11.54
N HIS A 195 -8.52 -4.67 12.17
CA HIS A 195 -9.19 -5.34 13.27
C HIS A 195 -8.91 -4.59 14.58
N GLY A 196 -9.90 -3.88 15.09
CA GLY A 196 -9.76 -3.08 16.30
C GLY A 196 -9.21 -1.65 16.05
N PRO A 197 -8.57 -1.02 17.03
CA PRO A 197 -8.05 0.33 16.89
C PRO A 197 -6.83 0.38 15.96
N ILE A 198 -6.65 1.51 15.29
CA ILE A 198 -5.42 1.79 14.52
C ILE A 198 -4.23 1.75 15.49
N ALA A 199 -3.27 0.87 15.21
CA ALA A 199 -2.10 0.69 16.05
C ALA A 199 -0.90 1.50 15.52
N ALA A 200 -0.18 2.12 16.45
CA ALA A 200 1.15 2.66 16.20
C ALA A 200 2.21 1.58 16.47
N MET A 201 3.31 1.63 15.75
CA MET A 201 4.42 0.69 15.85
C MET A 201 5.57 1.29 16.64
N GLY A 202 6.08 0.53 17.60
CA GLY A 202 7.25 0.88 18.40
C GLY A 202 8.57 0.45 17.75
N ASP A 203 9.67 0.82 18.41
CA ASP A 203 11.01 0.44 17.96
C ASP A 203 11.20 -1.08 17.99
N GLY A 204 11.62 -1.65 16.87
CA GLY A 204 11.81 -3.09 16.69
C GLY A 204 10.54 -3.88 16.35
N ASP A 205 9.36 -3.25 16.33
CA ASP A 205 8.15 -3.87 15.81
C ASP A 205 8.28 -4.07 14.29
N ALA A 206 7.56 -5.06 13.75
CA ALA A 206 7.54 -5.29 12.31
C ALA A 206 6.10 -5.38 11.78
N PHE A 207 5.95 -5.00 10.53
CA PHE A 207 4.72 -5.13 9.75
C PHE A 207 4.91 -6.21 8.69
N GLU A 208 4.09 -7.25 8.72
CA GLU A 208 4.08 -8.34 7.75
C GLU A 208 2.82 -8.22 6.88
N MET A 209 2.98 -8.41 5.59
CA MET A 209 1.95 -8.25 4.58
C MET A 209 1.89 -9.44 3.64
N GLU A 210 0.67 -9.80 3.25
CA GLU A 210 0.41 -10.84 2.25
C GLU A 210 -0.71 -10.42 1.32
N LEU A 211 -0.48 -10.50 0.00
CA LEU A 211 -1.54 -10.65 -0.99
C LEU A 211 -1.68 -12.12 -1.28
N HIS A 212 -2.89 -12.66 -1.12
CA HIS A 212 -3.20 -14.06 -1.43
C HIS A 212 -4.12 -14.14 -2.63
N ASP A 213 -3.73 -14.90 -3.64
CA ASP A 213 -4.53 -15.26 -4.81
C ASP A 213 -5.10 -16.67 -4.59
N PRO A 214 -6.36 -16.79 -4.13
CA PRO A 214 -6.97 -18.10 -3.83
C PRO A 214 -7.28 -18.90 -5.11
N VAL A 215 -7.42 -18.23 -6.26
CA VAL A 215 -7.73 -18.89 -7.52
C VAL A 215 -6.52 -19.66 -8.05
N LEU A 216 -5.33 -19.09 -7.89
CA LEU A 216 -4.08 -19.71 -8.34
C LEU A 216 -3.27 -20.34 -7.19
N GLY A 217 -3.77 -20.25 -5.93
CA GLY A 217 -3.17 -20.84 -4.76
C GLY A 217 -1.75 -20.32 -4.48
N ARG A 218 -1.53 -19.00 -4.62
CA ARG A 218 -0.22 -18.35 -4.47
C ARG A 218 -0.30 -17.07 -3.64
N SER A 219 0.84 -16.62 -3.11
CA SER A 219 0.91 -15.40 -2.31
C SER A 219 2.14 -14.58 -2.64
N LEU A 220 2.02 -13.25 -2.48
CA LEU A 220 3.12 -12.31 -2.40
C LEU A 220 3.26 -11.87 -0.95
N ARG A 221 4.48 -11.85 -0.42
CA ARG A 221 4.73 -11.48 0.97
C ARG A 221 5.87 -10.48 1.08
N HIS A 222 5.74 -9.59 2.04
CA HIS A 222 6.84 -8.74 2.48
C HIS A 222 6.72 -8.46 3.96
N ARG A 223 7.87 -8.25 4.61
CA ARG A 223 7.96 -7.85 6.01
C ARG A 223 9.05 -6.81 6.15
N TYR A 224 8.77 -5.77 6.93
CA TYR A 224 9.76 -4.77 7.32
C TYR A 224 9.65 -4.44 8.81
N ALA A 225 10.78 -4.15 9.43
CA ALA A 225 10.85 -3.67 10.80
C ALA A 225 10.81 -2.13 10.84
N VAL A 226 10.42 -1.59 11.99
CA VAL A 226 10.45 -0.15 12.26
C VAL A 226 11.60 0.17 13.20
N GLU A 227 12.44 1.13 12.81
CA GLU A 227 13.45 1.79 13.64
C GLU A 227 12.91 3.18 14.01
N VAL A 228 12.68 3.40 15.30
CA VAL A 228 12.16 4.69 15.78
C VAL A 228 13.30 5.67 16.00
N LEU A 229 13.32 6.72 15.19
CA LEU A 229 14.26 7.82 15.33
C LEU A 229 13.76 8.80 16.42
N PRO A 230 14.64 9.28 17.31
CA PRO A 230 14.24 10.20 18.37
C PRO A 230 13.83 11.57 17.81
N ILE A 231 12.76 12.15 18.36
CA ILE A 231 12.43 13.54 18.13
C ILE A 231 13.34 14.38 19.04
N VAL A 232 14.27 15.09 18.43
CA VAL A 232 15.16 16.01 19.15
C VAL A 232 14.81 17.45 18.76
N ALA A 233 14.70 18.33 19.76
CA ALA A 233 14.38 19.75 19.60
C ALA A 233 15.45 20.62 20.22
#